data_56d489cbfb3be4f075b0f02a502bc8e0
#
_entry.id   56d489cbfb3be4f075b0f02a502bc8e0
#
_cell.length_a   1.000
_cell.length_b   1.000
_cell.length_c   1.000
_cell.angle_alpha   90.00
_cell.angle_beta   90.00
_cell.angle_gamma   90.00
#
_symmetry.space_group_name_H-M   'P 1'
#
loop_
_entity.id
_entity.type
_entity.pdbx_description
1 polymer ?
#
loop_
_entity_poly.entity_id
_entity_poly.type
_entity_poly.pdbx_seq_one_letter_code
_entity_poly.pdbx_strand_id
1 'polypeptide(L)'
;MITLLVEENNPLSQSFYDYCINSLQFHQLTCSCGRSGCLNIHGYYQRKVKTHDGSFILTVCRVICSECGRTHAILPSSIVPYSQIPLACCCQIISDFNNGNDINSACEGYPDVDENNVKSVISRFLKHWKQRLISENIHLFPLRSLIHACFSHYSAQFMQIKRTVNLLHPKTT
;
A
#
# COMPACT_ATOMS: atom_id res chain seq x y z
N MET A 1 0.16 1.57 11.21
CA MET A 1 0.00 2.16 9.87
C MET A 1 -1.47 2.41 9.65
N ILE A 2 -1.82 3.47 8.96
CA ILE A 2 -3.20 3.82 8.58
C ILE A 2 -3.23 3.80 7.05
N THR A 3 -4.18 3.07 6.47
CA THR A 3 -4.34 2.99 5.02
C THR A 3 -5.56 3.80 4.60
N LEU A 4 -5.34 4.72 3.66
CA LEU A 4 -6.42 5.48 3.03
C LEU A 4 -6.87 4.73 1.78
N LEU A 5 -8.14 4.40 1.71
CA LEU A 5 -8.71 3.83 0.49
C LEU A 5 -8.82 4.93 -0.56
N VAL A 6 -8.11 4.78 -1.66
CA VAL A 6 -8.16 5.69 -2.81
C VAL A 6 -8.67 4.97 -4.05
N GLU A 7 -9.32 5.72 -4.95
CA GLU A 7 -9.78 5.17 -6.21
C GLU A 7 -8.61 4.78 -7.12
N GLU A 8 -8.80 3.72 -7.92
CA GLU A 8 -7.74 3.19 -8.81
C GLU A 8 -7.26 4.20 -9.85
N ASN A 9 -8.15 5.07 -10.30
CA ASN A 9 -7.87 6.08 -11.33
C ASN A 9 -7.20 7.35 -10.78
N ASN A 10 -7.01 7.46 -9.48
CA ASN A 10 -6.36 8.63 -8.92
C ASN A 10 -4.84 8.57 -9.18
N PRO A 11 -4.24 9.67 -9.65
CA PRO A 11 -2.81 9.69 -9.89
C PRO A 11 -2.04 9.51 -8.57
N LEU A 12 -1.03 8.66 -8.59
CA LEU A 12 -0.12 8.55 -7.45
C LEU A 12 0.91 9.68 -7.53
N SER A 13 0.56 10.85 -6.98
CA SER A 13 1.38 12.06 -6.97
C SER A 13 1.41 12.71 -5.58
N GLN A 14 2.38 13.61 -5.34
CA GLN A 14 2.44 14.37 -4.09
C GLN A 14 1.20 15.26 -3.91
N SER A 15 0.78 15.94 -4.95
CA SER A 15 -0.40 16.84 -4.89
C SER A 15 -1.69 16.09 -4.52
N PHE A 16 -1.90 14.92 -5.11
CA PHE A 16 -3.04 14.08 -4.74
C PHE A 16 -2.93 13.57 -3.31
N TYR A 17 -1.73 13.15 -2.90
CA TYR A 17 -1.49 12.71 -1.52
C TYR A 17 -1.76 13.85 -0.51
N ASP A 18 -1.26 15.06 -0.78
CA ASP A 18 -1.47 16.23 0.07
C ASP A 18 -2.96 16.60 0.15
N TYR A 19 -3.68 16.52 -0.96
CA TYR A 19 -5.14 16.69 -0.97
C TYR A 19 -5.82 15.67 -0.05
N CYS A 20 -5.43 14.40 -0.10
CA CYS A 20 -5.98 13.37 0.77
C CYS A 20 -5.68 13.66 2.25
N ILE A 21 -4.45 14.05 2.59
CA ILE A 21 -4.05 14.34 3.97
C ILE A 21 -4.79 15.58 4.51
N ASN A 22 -4.90 16.64 3.71
CA ASN A 22 -5.60 17.87 4.10
C ASN A 22 -7.12 17.67 4.29
N SER A 23 -7.69 16.67 3.60
CA SER A 23 -9.10 16.32 3.74
C SER A 23 -9.38 15.41 4.95
N LEU A 24 -8.34 14.91 5.64
CA LEU A 24 -8.53 14.00 6.76
C LEU A 24 -8.95 14.73 8.04
N GLN A 25 -9.97 14.18 8.65
CA GLN A 25 -10.38 14.57 9.99
C GLN A 25 -9.64 13.70 11.02
N PHE A 26 -8.46 14.12 11.45
CA PHE A 26 -7.60 13.33 12.34
C PHE A 26 -8.28 12.88 13.62
N HIS A 27 -9.22 13.65 14.15
CA HIS A 27 -10.00 13.31 15.35
C HIS A 27 -10.95 12.11 15.14
N GLN A 28 -11.26 11.75 13.89
CA GLN A 28 -12.07 10.57 13.57
C GLN A 28 -11.23 9.32 13.36
N LEU A 29 -9.90 9.48 13.22
CA LEU A 29 -9.01 8.36 13.02
C LEU A 29 -8.85 7.57 14.33
N THR A 30 -8.86 6.24 14.21
CA THR A 30 -8.66 5.34 15.33
C THR A 30 -7.23 4.79 15.32
N CYS A 31 -6.55 4.84 16.45
CA CYS A 31 -5.26 4.22 16.65
C CYS A 31 -5.39 2.69 16.79
N SER A 32 -4.31 1.96 16.52
CA SER A 32 -4.24 0.51 16.75
C SER A 32 -4.42 0.10 18.24
N CYS A 33 -4.42 1.04 19.18
CA CYS A 33 -4.77 0.79 20.57
C CYS A 33 -6.28 0.84 20.84
N GLY A 34 -7.10 1.11 19.82
CA GLY A 34 -8.55 1.21 19.90
C GLY A 34 -9.08 2.61 20.26
N ARG A 35 -8.22 3.59 20.56
CA ARG A 35 -8.64 4.97 20.87
C ARG A 35 -8.82 5.79 19.59
N SER A 36 -9.89 6.56 19.52
CA SER A 36 -10.15 7.55 18.48
C SER A 36 -9.79 8.95 18.97
N GLY A 37 -9.49 9.87 18.05
CA GLY A 37 -9.18 11.26 18.37
C GLY A 37 -7.81 11.49 19.03
N CYS A 38 -7.00 10.47 19.15
CA CYS A 38 -5.70 10.50 19.83
C CYS A 38 -4.50 10.68 18.88
N LEU A 39 -4.75 10.85 17.58
CA LEU A 39 -3.70 10.92 16.57
C LEU A 39 -3.36 12.36 16.20
N ASN A 40 -2.11 12.74 16.41
CA ASN A 40 -1.56 14.07 16.09
C ASN A 40 -0.46 13.93 15.05
N ILE A 41 -0.31 14.93 14.17
CA ILE A 41 0.81 14.96 13.21
C ILE A 41 2.12 14.95 14.00
N HIS A 42 2.99 14.00 13.67
CA HIS A 42 4.31 13.83 14.31
C HIS A 42 5.43 14.29 13.40
N GLY A 43 5.20 14.35 12.09
CA GLY A 43 6.18 14.77 11.10
C GLY A 43 5.97 14.08 9.76
N TYR A 44 7.00 14.16 8.92
CA TYR A 44 6.97 13.63 7.56
C TYR A 44 8.27 12.88 7.28
N TYR A 45 8.21 11.95 6.33
CA TYR A 45 9.40 11.29 5.83
C TYR A 45 9.30 11.07 4.32
N GLN A 46 10.44 11.02 3.66
CA GLN A 46 10.52 10.79 2.23
C GLN A 46 10.51 9.31 1.92
N ARG A 47 9.79 8.95 0.86
CA ARG A 47 9.68 7.60 0.33
C ARG A 47 9.84 7.61 -1.17
N LYS A 48 10.81 6.87 -1.69
CA LYS A 48 10.93 6.64 -3.13
C LYS A 48 9.81 5.69 -3.60
N VAL A 49 9.15 6.06 -4.69
CA VAL A 49 8.10 5.28 -5.36
C VAL A 49 8.54 5.08 -6.80
N LYS A 50 8.57 3.82 -7.24
CA LYS A 50 9.00 3.39 -8.58
C LYS A 50 7.77 2.97 -9.37
N THR A 51 7.42 3.70 -10.42
CA THR A 51 6.26 3.45 -11.28
C THR A 51 6.70 3.07 -12.68
N HIS A 52 5.74 2.78 -13.54
CA HIS A 52 5.96 2.59 -14.97
C HIS A 52 6.61 3.84 -15.63
N ASP A 53 6.24 5.04 -15.19
CA ASP A 53 6.72 6.30 -15.76
C ASP A 53 8.05 6.79 -15.14
N GLY A 54 8.69 5.95 -14.31
CA GLY A 54 9.90 6.30 -13.58
C GLY A 54 9.71 6.34 -12.06
N SER A 55 10.58 7.05 -11.35
CA SER A 55 10.48 7.16 -9.89
C SER A 55 10.35 8.60 -9.42
N PHE A 56 9.66 8.76 -8.29
CA PHE A 56 9.54 10.05 -7.60
C PHE A 56 9.62 9.88 -6.09
N ILE A 57 9.77 10.98 -5.38
CA ILE A 57 9.78 11.01 -3.91
C ILE A 57 8.40 11.45 -3.42
N LEU A 58 7.79 10.61 -2.58
CA LEU A 58 6.57 10.92 -1.86
C LEU A 58 6.90 11.32 -0.43
N THR A 59 6.49 12.51 -0.01
CA THR A 59 6.59 12.99 1.37
C THR A 59 5.38 12.49 2.15
N VAL A 60 5.60 11.54 3.04
CA VAL A 60 4.54 10.79 3.74
C VAL A 60 4.34 11.34 5.15
N CYS A 61 3.09 11.64 5.50
CA CYS A 61 2.69 12.06 6.83
C CYS A 61 2.81 10.92 7.84
N ARG A 62 3.37 11.23 9.00
CA ARG A 62 3.39 10.37 10.19
C ARG A 62 2.58 11.00 11.31
N VAL A 63 1.80 10.19 11.97
CA VAL A 63 1.04 10.59 13.16
C VAL A 63 1.51 9.79 14.36
N ILE A 64 1.36 10.38 15.54
CA ILE A 64 1.62 9.73 16.83
C ILE A 64 0.33 9.70 17.65
N CYS A 65 0.11 8.61 18.34
CA CYS A 65 -0.97 8.46 19.29
C CYS A 65 -0.55 9.05 20.64
N SER A 66 -1.30 10.03 21.18
CA SER A 66 -1.07 10.60 22.51
C SER A 66 -1.26 9.58 23.64
N GLU A 67 -2.10 8.57 23.43
CA GLU A 67 -2.44 7.59 24.47
C GLU A 67 -1.41 6.46 24.60
N CYS A 68 -0.92 5.92 23.48
CA CYS A 68 -0.04 4.75 23.49
C CYS A 68 1.37 5.02 22.96
N GLY A 69 1.67 6.24 22.51
CA GLY A 69 2.96 6.65 21.95
C GLY A 69 3.31 6.02 20.59
N ARG A 70 2.45 5.16 20.03
CA ARG A 70 2.73 4.50 18.75
C ARG A 70 2.62 5.48 17.59
N THR A 71 3.56 5.38 16.66
CA THR A 71 3.54 6.17 15.42
C THR A 71 2.95 5.35 14.27
N HIS A 72 2.22 6.03 13.39
CA HIS A 72 1.65 5.44 12.18
C HIS A 72 2.01 6.31 10.97
N ALA A 73 2.43 5.68 9.87
CA ALA A 73 2.43 6.33 8.57
C ALA A 73 1.02 6.26 7.99
N ILE A 74 0.58 7.33 7.34
CA ILE A 74 -0.67 7.37 6.60
C ILE A 74 -0.33 7.10 5.14
N LEU A 75 -0.80 5.99 4.58
CA LEU A 75 -0.48 5.57 3.21
C LEU A 75 -1.76 5.39 2.38
N PRO A 76 -1.80 5.86 1.14
CA PRO A 76 -2.87 5.49 0.22
C PRO A 76 -2.81 3.98 -0.07
N SER A 77 -3.95 3.39 -0.35
CA SER A 77 -4.06 1.95 -0.66
C SER A 77 -3.28 1.52 -1.90
N SER A 78 -2.93 2.46 -2.78
CA SER A 78 -2.05 2.26 -3.92
C SER A 78 -0.57 2.06 -3.55
N ILE A 79 -0.16 2.36 -2.31
CA ILE A 79 1.22 2.15 -1.83
C ILE A 79 1.32 0.88 -0.98
N VAL A 80 2.16 -0.05 -1.40
CA VAL A 80 2.44 -1.27 -0.62
C VAL A 80 3.37 -0.94 0.55
N PRO A 81 3.02 -1.31 1.79
CA PRO A 81 3.89 -1.08 2.95
C PRO A 81 5.27 -1.72 2.78
N TYR A 82 6.30 -0.97 3.16
CA TYR A 82 7.71 -1.42 3.07
C TYR A 82 8.17 -1.83 1.66
N SER A 83 7.50 -1.33 0.61
CA SER A 83 7.90 -1.53 -0.79
C SER A 83 8.05 -0.18 -1.48
N GLN A 84 8.98 -0.07 -2.40
CA GLN A 84 9.06 1.08 -3.31
C GLN A 84 8.14 0.91 -4.53
N ILE A 85 7.64 -0.31 -4.74
CA ILE A 85 6.77 -0.65 -5.87
C ILE A 85 5.31 -0.44 -5.46
N PRO A 86 4.52 0.35 -6.20
CA PRO A 86 3.09 0.53 -5.98
C PRO A 86 2.28 -0.76 -6.15
N LEU A 87 1.07 -0.77 -5.62
CA LEU A 87 0.20 -1.95 -5.64
C LEU A 87 -0.08 -2.42 -7.08
N ALA A 88 -0.46 -1.51 -7.97
CA ALA A 88 -0.75 -1.85 -9.37
C ALA A 88 0.45 -2.54 -10.04
N CYS A 89 1.65 -1.97 -9.89
CA CYS A 89 2.87 -2.55 -10.44
C CYS A 89 3.20 -3.91 -9.80
N CYS A 90 2.99 -4.09 -8.49
CA CYS A 90 3.15 -5.39 -7.85
C CYS A 90 2.20 -6.43 -8.44
N CYS A 91 0.93 -6.08 -8.65
CA CYS A 91 -0.07 -6.99 -9.22
C CYS A 91 0.26 -7.34 -10.67
N GLN A 92 0.73 -6.39 -11.47
CA GLN A 92 1.15 -6.65 -12.85
C GLN A 92 2.34 -7.61 -12.88
N ILE A 93 3.41 -7.34 -12.11
CA ILE A 93 4.58 -8.23 -12.01
C ILE A 93 4.18 -9.66 -11.60
N ILE A 94 3.25 -9.79 -10.65
CA ILE A 94 2.76 -11.11 -10.21
C ILE A 94 1.93 -11.79 -11.30
N SER A 95 1.11 -11.03 -12.02
CA SER A 95 0.32 -11.54 -13.14
C SER A 95 1.22 -12.06 -14.25
N ASP A 96 2.23 -11.30 -14.63
CA ASP A 96 3.22 -11.68 -15.65
C ASP A 96 3.98 -12.95 -15.26
N PHE A 97 4.42 -13.02 -14.00
CA PHE A 97 5.05 -14.21 -13.45
C PHE A 97 4.13 -15.44 -13.49
N ASN A 98 2.85 -15.30 -13.12
CA ASN A 98 1.88 -16.40 -13.16
C ASN A 98 1.57 -16.87 -14.59
N ASN A 99 1.70 -15.99 -15.57
CA ASN A 99 1.55 -16.30 -17.00
C ASN A 99 2.81 -16.89 -17.64
N GLY A 100 3.88 -17.10 -16.87
CA GLY A 100 5.12 -17.68 -17.33
C GLY A 100 6.08 -16.72 -18.05
N ASN A 101 5.86 -15.42 -17.93
CA ASN A 101 6.76 -14.41 -18.49
C ASN A 101 8.09 -14.40 -17.72
N ASP A 102 9.17 -14.13 -18.43
CA ASP A 102 10.50 -14.00 -17.82
C ASP A 102 10.59 -12.75 -16.92
N ILE A 103 11.40 -12.84 -15.86
CA ILE A 103 11.67 -11.74 -14.93
C ILE A 103 12.22 -10.52 -15.65
N ASN A 104 13.06 -10.72 -16.68
CA ASN A 104 13.62 -9.62 -17.46
C ASN A 104 12.54 -8.84 -18.22
N SER A 105 11.57 -9.55 -18.81
CA SER A 105 10.46 -8.90 -19.51
C SER A 105 9.57 -8.07 -18.56
N ALA A 106 9.44 -8.51 -17.30
CA ALA A 106 8.73 -7.74 -16.28
C ALA A 106 9.46 -6.45 -15.88
N CYS A 107 10.79 -6.36 -16.07
CA CYS A 107 11.57 -5.13 -15.83
C CYS A 107 11.47 -4.13 -16.99
N GLU A 108 11.31 -4.59 -18.24
CA GLU A 108 11.31 -3.73 -19.43
C GLU A 108 10.23 -2.65 -19.42
N GLY A 109 9.12 -2.92 -18.75
CA GLY A 109 8.02 -1.95 -18.57
C GLY A 109 8.24 -0.91 -17.47
N TYR A 110 9.33 -0.98 -16.69
CA TYR A 110 9.53 -0.15 -15.50
C TYR A 110 10.96 0.38 -15.40
N PRO A 111 11.25 1.61 -15.86
CA PRO A 111 12.62 2.13 -16.01
C PRO A 111 13.49 2.06 -14.76
N ASP A 112 12.88 2.22 -13.58
CA ASP A 112 13.60 2.26 -12.30
C ASP A 112 13.44 0.98 -11.45
N VAL A 113 12.76 -0.05 -11.99
CA VAL A 113 12.56 -1.33 -11.32
C VAL A 113 13.60 -2.32 -11.85
N ASP A 114 14.53 -2.71 -11.00
CA ASP A 114 15.55 -3.69 -11.31
C ASP A 114 15.07 -5.13 -11.04
N GLU A 115 15.84 -6.11 -11.50
CA GLU A 115 15.58 -7.53 -11.32
C GLU A 115 15.42 -7.93 -9.83
N ASN A 116 16.17 -7.29 -8.92
CA ASN A 116 16.07 -7.55 -7.48
C ASN A 116 14.72 -7.06 -6.93
N ASN A 117 14.20 -5.95 -7.45
CA ASN A 117 12.88 -5.47 -7.10
C ASN A 117 11.81 -6.48 -7.53
N VAL A 118 11.86 -6.99 -8.76
CA VAL A 118 10.93 -8.00 -9.28
C VAL A 118 11.03 -9.28 -8.46
N LYS A 119 12.23 -9.81 -8.24
CA LYS A 119 12.47 -10.99 -7.39
C LYS A 119 11.90 -10.80 -5.97
N SER A 120 12.07 -9.60 -5.40
CA SER A 120 11.53 -9.28 -4.07
C SER A 120 10.00 -9.31 -4.05
N VAL A 121 9.34 -8.76 -5.07
CA VAL A 121 7.87 -8.80 -5.20
C VAL A 121 7.39 -10.24 -5.32
N ILE A 122 7.97 -11.03 -6.23
CA ILE A 122 7.59 -12.43 -6.46
C ILE A 122 7.83 -13.28 -5.21
N SER A 123 9.00 -13.17 -4.59
CA SER A 123 9.34 -13.92 -3.36
C SER A 123 8.37 -13.60 -2.22
N ARG A 124 8.03 -12.32 -2.02
CA ARG A 124 7.06 -11.88 -1.02
C ARG A 124 5.66 -12.45 -1.31
N PHE A 125 5.23 -12.42 -2.57
CA PHE A 125 3.96 -13.00 -2.99
C PHE A 125 3.92 -14.50 -2.71
N LEU A 126 4.88 -15.25 -3.22
CA LEU A 126 4.93 -16.71 -3.06
C LEU A 126 4.97 -17.14 -1.60
N LYS A 127 5.79 -16.46 -0.79
CA LYS A 127 6.00 -16.81 0.62
C LYS A 127 4.81 -16.46 1.52
N HIS A 128 4.10 -15.37 1.24
CA HIS A 128 3.16 -14.83 2.21
C HIS A 128 1.73 -14.67 1.70
N TRP A 129 1.52 -14.62 0.39
CA TRP A 129 0.22 -14.22 -0.15
C TRP A 129 -0.41 -15.20 -1.13
N LYS A 130 0.37 -15.93 -1.91
CA LYS A 130 -0.17 -16.86 -2.94
C LYS A 130 -1.22 -17.81 -2.35
N GLN A 131 -0.88 -18.52 -1.28
CA GLN A 131 -1.79 -19.49 -0.67
C GLN A 131 -3.03 -18.82 -0.07
N ARG A 132 -2.88 -17.62 0.50
CA ARG A 132 -4.00 -16.85 1.06
C ARG A 132 -5.00 -16.45 0.00
N LEU A 133 -4.53 -15.97 -1.17
CA LEU A 133 -5.42 -15.61 -2.26
C LEU A 133 -6.15 -16.83 -2.81
N ILE A 134 -5.45 -17.96 -2.96
CA ILE A 134 -6.04 -19.21 -3.45
C ILE A 134 -7.11 -19.71 -2.48
N SER A 135 -6.84 -19.77 -1.17
CA SER A 135 -7.78 -20.30 -0.17
C SER A 135 -9.09 -19.52 -0.08
N GLU A 136 -9.05 -18.22 -0.34
CA GLU A 136 -10.23 -17.35 -0.29
C GLU A 136 -10.78 -16.98 -1.68
N ASN A 137 -10.24 -17.61 -2.75
CA ASN A 137 -10.61 -17.31 -4.15
C ASN A 137 -10.54 -15.79 -4.47
N ILE A 138 -9.48 -15.14 -3.99
CA ILE A 138 -9.26 -13.69 -4.20
C ILE A 138 -8.40 -13.51 -5.46
N HIS A 139 -8.89 -12.70 -6.39
CA HIS A 139 -8.21 -12.37 -7.64
C HIS A 139 -7.36 -11.10 -7.48
N LEU A 140 -6.28 -10.98 -8.30
CA LEU A 140 -5.41 -9.80 -8.30
C LEU A 140 -6.10 -8.55 -8.86
N PHE A 141 -7.07 -8.73 -9.73
CA PHE A 141 -7.82 -7.65 -10.36
C PHE A 141 -9.33 -7.88 -10.25
N PRO A 142 -10.16 -6.82 -10.18
CA PRO A 142 -9.75 -5.42 -10.07
C PRO A 142 -9.13 -5.10 -8.69
N LEU A 143 -8.22 -4.13 -8.64
CA LEU A 143 -7.43 -3.80 -7.43
C LEU A 143 -8.31 -3.42 -6.22
N ARG A 144 -9.42 -2.72 -6.46
CA ARG A 144 -10.36 -2.36 -5.40
C ARG A 144 -10.91 -3.60 -4.70
N SER A 145 -11.32 -4.61 -5.45
CA SER A 145 -11.83 -5.88 -4.89
C SER A 145 -10.74 -6.62 -4.12
N LEU A 146 -9.51 -6.67 -4.65
CA LEU A 146 -8.35 -7.23 -3.96
C LEU A 146 -8.10 -6.53 -2.62
N ILE A 147 -8.08 -5.19 -2.60
CA ILE A 147 -7.86 -4.40 -1.39
C ILE A 147 -8.93 -4.72 -0.34
N HIS A 148 -10.21 -4.63 -0.70
CA HIS A 148 -11.32 -4.92 0.20
C HIS A 148 -11.28 -6.35 0.73
N ALA A 149 -11.07 -7.34 -0.13
CA ALA A 149 -10.98 -8.74 0.27
C ALA A 149 -9.81 -8.98 1.24
N CYS A 150 -8.63 -8.43 0.97
CA CYS A 150 -7.49 -8.56 1.86
C CYS A 150 -7.73 -7.95 3.24
N PHE A 151 -8.38 -6.79 3.32
CA PHE A 151 -8.75 -6.21 4.62
C PHE A 151 -9.82 -7.02 5.33
N SER A 152 -10.83 -7.51 4.61
CA SER A 152 -11.91 -8.31 5.19
C SER A 152 -11.40 -9.63 5.78
N HIS A 153 -10.62 -10.39 5.00
CA HIS A 153 -10.16 -11.72 5.42
C HIS A 153 -8.93 -11.70 6.32
N TYR A 154 -8.02 -10.74 6.13
CA TYR A 154 -6.70 -10.77 6.79
C TYR A 154 -6.40 -9.55 7.65
N SER A 155 -7.29 -8.55 7.71
CA SER A 155 -7.06 -7.26 8.38
C SER A 155 -5.70 -6.64 7.98
N ALA A 156 -5.32 -6.82 6.72
CA ALA A 156 -4.02 -6.41 6.21
C ALA A 156 -4.13 -6.00 4.74
N GLN A 157 -3.33 -5.02 4.34
CA GLN A 157 -3.20 -4.66 2.94
C GLN A 157 -2.47 -5.77 2.16
N PHE A 158 -2.87 -6.02 0.91
CA PHE A 158 -2.16 -6.95 0.04
C PHE A 158 -0.66 -6.63 -0.01
N MET A 159 0.16 -7.66 -0.03
CA MET A 159 1.63 -7.60 0.04
C MET A 159 2.21 -7.08 1.38
N GLN A 160 1.40 -6.77 2.37
CA GLN A 160 1.89 -6.45 3.71
C GLN A 160 2.38 -7.73 4.43
N ILE A 161 3.61 -7.69 4.95
CA ILE A 161 4.22 -8.85 5.63
C ILE A 161 4.29 -8.72 7.16
N LYS A 162 4.31 -7.51 7.68
CA LYS A 162 4.29 -7.28 9.14
C LYS A 162 2.86 -7.04 9.59
N ARG A 163 2.43 -7.76 10.61
CA ARG A 163 1.15 -7.49 11.28
C ARG A 163 1.23 -6.12 11.96
N THR A 164 0.65 -5.14 11.35
CA THR A 164 0.27 -3.88 11.99
C THR A 164 -1.24 -3.82 11.92
N VAL A 165 -1.89 -3.32 12.96
CA VAL A 165 -3.34 -3.07 12.84
C VAL A 165 -3.51 -1.97 11.82
N ASN A 166 -4.04 -2.33 10.67
CA ASN A 166 -4.35 -1.39 9.60
C ASN A 166 -5.79 -0.93 9.77
N LEU A 167 -5.97 0.36 9.74
CA LEU A 167 -7.28 0.97 9.71
C LEU A 167 -7.55 1.39 8.25
N LEU A 168 -8.67 0.96 7.72
CA LEU A 168 -9.15 1.34 6.40
C LEU A 168 -10.12 2.52 6.58
N HIS A 169 -9.78 3.65 6.00
CA HIS A 169 -10.67 4.81 5.94
C HIS A 169 -11.11 5.01 4.49
N PRO A 170 -12.43 5.01 4.21
CA PRO A 170 -12.92 5.39 2.89
C PRO A 170 -12.57 6.85 2.63
N LYS A 171 -12.31 7.17 1.38
CA LYS A 171 -12.13 8.55 0.93
C LYS A 171 -13.43 9.30 1.20
N THR A 172 -13.38 10.38 1.94
CA THR A 172 -14.48 11.33 1.97
C THR A 172 -14.54 12.03 0.62
N THR A 173 -15.63 11.84 -0.08
CA THR A 173 -15.96 12.56 -1.32
C THR A 173 -16.17 14.04 -1.05
#